data_4139867b6e5bdbdb0b4511f976368268
#
_entry.id   4139867b6e5bdbdb0b4511f976368268
#
_cell.length_a   1.000
_cell.length_b   1.000
_cell.length_c   1.000
_cell.angle_alpha   90.00
_cell.angle_beta   90.00
_cell.angle_gamma   90.00
#
_symmetry.space_group_name_H-M   'P 1'
#
loop_
_entity.id
_entity.type
_entity.pdbx_description
1 polymer ?
#
loop_
_entity_poly.entity_id
_entity_poly.type
_entity_poly.pdbx_seq_one_letter_code
_entity_poly.pdbx_strand_id
1 'polypeptide(L)'
;MAFDGIVTQAITHELKNDLIGGKIDKIHQPDKNTIVLGIYSNSVHYALNICIDAHNCRINLTTNSKPNPLVAQNFCMLLRKHLISGKISNIEMYGLERLVKIDIETINDFNEIEIKSLIIELMGKHSNIILINNKNIIMAAN
;
A
#
# COMPACT_ATOMS: atom_id res chain seq x y z
N MET A 1 -6.35 -17.42 7.59
CA MET A 1 -5.11 -17.44 8.37
C MET A 1 -4.81 -16.03 8.87
N ALA A 2 -4.58 -15.88 10.15
CA ALA A 2 -4.28 -14.57 10.72
C ALA A 2 -2.85 -14.14 10.38
N PHE A 3 -2.67 -12.86 10.08
CA PHE A 3 -1.34 -12.27 9.93
C PHE A 3 -0.76 -12.03 11.32
N ASP A 4 0.25 -12.80 11.70
CA ASP A 4 1.04 -12.55 12.91
C ASP A 4 2.36 -11.87 12.54
N GLY A 5 3.20 -11.57 13.54
CA GLY A 5 4.46 -10.87 13.32
C GLY A 5 5.42 -11.65 12.42
N ILE A 6 5.46 -12.97 12.52
CA ILE A 6 6.34 -13.81 11.73
C ILE A 6 5.90 -13.86 10.27
N VAL A 7 4.60 -14.06 10.03
CA VAL A 7 4.04 -14.09 8.67
C VAL A 7 4.22 -12.74 8.00
N THR A 8 3.95 -11.64 8.70
CA THR A 8 4.12 -10.29 8.17
C THR A 8 5.59 -10.03 7.80
N GLN A 9 6.53 -10.48 8.61
CA GLN A 9 7.95 -10.31 8.33
C GLN A 9 8.39 -11.05 7.07
N ALA A 10 7.94 -12.30 6.90
CA ALA A 10 8.27 -13.12 5.74
C ALA A 10 7.72 -12.49 4.45
N ILE A 11 6.45 -12.05 4.48
CA ILE A 11 5.81 -11.39 3.33
C ILE A 11 6.52 -10.08 2.99
N THR A 12 6.87 -9.28 4.00
CA THR A 12 7.56 -8.00 3.78
C THR A 12 8.91 -8.21 3.10
N HIS A 13 9.66 -9.25 3.50
CA HIS A 13 10.94 -9.56 2.86
C HIS A 13 10.76 -9.90 1.37
N GLU A 14 9.78 -10.70 1.04
CA GLU A 14 9.43 -11.04 -0.34
C GLU A 14 9.03 -9.79 -1.13
N LEU A 15 8.19 -8.93 -0.56
CA LEU A 15 7.77 -7.70 -1.20
C LEU A 15 8.93 -6.75 -1.48
N LYS A 16 9.91 -6.66 -0.57
CA LYS A 16 11.11 -5.85 -0.79
C LYS A 16 11.85 -6.28 -2.03
N ASN A 17 12.03 -7.58 -2.21
CA ASN A 17 12.77 -8.11 -3.35
C ASN A 17 12.06 -7.83 -4.68
N ASP A 18 10.74 -7.88 -4.70
CA ASP A 18 9.97 -7.77 -5.93
C ASP A 18 9.58 -6.33 -6.27
N LEU A 19 9.28 -5.51 -5.28
CA LEU A 19 8.59 -4.24 -5.49
C LEU A 19 9.45 -2.99 -5.35
N ILE A 20 10.59 -3.04 -4.65
CA ILE A 20 11.45 -1.85 -4.52
C ILE A 20 11.97 -1.44 -5.90
N GLY A 21 11.85 -0.16 -6.21
CA GLY A 21 12.16 0.39 -7.52
C GLY A 21 10.99 0.38 -8.49
N GLY A 22 9.87 -0.26 -8.11
CA GLY A 22 8.68 -0.34 -8.94
C GLY A 22 7.89 0.95 -8.95
N LYS A 23 7.15 1.15 -10.05
CA LYS A 23 6.31 2.32 -10.25
C LYS A 23 4.84 1.96 -10.04
N ILE A 24 4.14 2.78 -9.25
CA ILE A 24 2.70 2.61 -9.04
C ILE A 24 1.97 3.20 -10.25
N ASP A 25 1.30 2.35 -11.02
CA ASP A 25 0.59 2.76 -12.23
C ASP A 25 -0.94 2.71 -12.10
N LYS A 26 -1.46 1.94 -11.14
CA LYS A 26 -2.90 1.81 -10.92
C LYS A 26 -3.19 1.69 -9.42
N ILE A 27 -4.32 2.24 -8.99
CA ILE A 27 -4.81 2.09 -7.62
C ILE A 27 -6.31 1.84 -7.70
N HIS A 28 -6.76 0.76 -7.07
CA HIS A 28 -8.16 0.36 -7.03
C HIS A 28 -8.60 0.10 -5.59
N GLN A 29 -9.86 0.34 -5.31
CA GLN A 29 -10.48 0.00 -4.04
C GLN A 29 -11.74 -0.84 -4.34
N PRO A 30 -11.58 -2.18 -4.50
CA PRO A 30 -12.70 -3.05 -4.84
C PRO A 30 -13.83 -3.04 -3.81
N ASP A 31 -13.48 -2.87 -2.54
CA ASP A 31 -14.44 -2.71 -1.46
C ASP A 31 -13.86 -1.79 -0.38
N LYS A 32 -14.65 -1.49 0.63
CA LYS A 32 -14.31 -0.54 1.70
C LYS A 32 -12.99 -0.87 2.41
N ASN A 33 -12.65 -2.14 2.51
CA ASN A 33 -11.53 -2.61 3.32
C ASN A 33 -10.33 -3.10 2.49
N THR A 34 -10.38 -2.95 1.17
CA THR A 34 -9.34 -3.50 0.29
C THR A 34 -8.82 -2.43 -0.67
N ILE A 35 -7.50 -2.26 -0.69
CA ILE A 35 -6.79 -1.43 -1.67
C ILE A 35 -5.89 -2.36 -2.49
N VAL A 36 -5.91 -2.18 -3.81
CA VAL A 36 -5.02 -2.91 -4.72
C VAL A 36 -4.14 -1.89 -5.45
N LEU A 37 -2.83 -2.04 -5.31
CA LEU A 37 -1.84 -1.21 -6.00
C LEU A 37 -1.30 -2.00 -7.19
N GLY A 38 -1.45 -1.48 -8.40
CA GLY A 38 -0.78 -2.00 -9.58
C GLY A 38 0.62 -1.42 -9.64
N ILE A 39 1.62 -2.28 -9.64
CA ILE A 39 3.03 -1.89 -9.57
C ILE A 39 3.79 -2.54 -10.72
N TYR A 40 4.52 -1.75 -11.49
CA TYR A 40 5.40 -2.24 -12.55
C TYR A 40 6.83 -2.22 -12.03
N SER A 41 7.43 -3.40 -11.91
CA SER A 41 8.78 -3.57 -11.37
C SER A 41 9.49 -4.69 -12.11
N ASN A 42 10.74 -4.46 -12.53
CA ASN A 42 11.58 -5.46 -13.21
C ASN A 42 10.86 -6.10 -14.40
N SER A 43 10.18 -5.28 -15.21
CA SER A 43 9.41 -5.71 -16.39
C SER A 43 8.22 -6.62 -16.08
N VAL A 44 7.76 -6.65 -14.83
CA VAL A 44 6.61 -7.43 -14.38
C VAL A 44 5.56 -6.52 -13.77
N HIS A 45 4.29 -6.79 -14.08
CA HIS A 45 3.16 -6.11 -13.44
C HIS A 45 2.70 -6.91 -12.23
N TYR A 46 2.76 -6.28 -11.07
CA TYR A 46 2.30 -6.87 -9.80
C TYR A 46 1.00 -6.21 -9.36
N ALA A 47 0.15 -6.96 -8.71
CA ALA A 47 -1.00 -6.43 -7.98
C ALA A 47 -0.80 -6.68 -6.49
N LEU A 48 -0.53 -5.62 -5.74
CA LEU A 48 -0.37 -5.69 -4.29
C LEU A 48 -1.73 -5.50 -3.64
N ASN A 49 -2.23 -6.55 -3.01
CA ASN A 49 -3.50 -6.56 -2.32
C ASN A 49 -3.29 -6.20 -0.85
N ILE A 50 -3.96 -5.16 -0.38
CA ILE A 50 -3.92 -4.72 1.02
C ILE A 50 -5.36 -4.78 1.54
N CYS A 51 -5.62 -5.74 2.42
CA CYS A 51 -6.94 -5.93 3.01
C CYS A 51 -6.90 -5.67 4.51
N ILE A 52 -7.76 -4.80 4.99
CA ILE A 52 -7.87 -4.45 6.41
C ILE A 52 -9.19 -4.95 7.03
N ASP A 53 -9.81 -5.94 6.42
CA ASP A 53 -10.99 -6.58 6.99
C ASP A 53 -10.67 -7.19 8.36
N ALA A 54 -11.55 -6.98 9.34
CA ALA A 54 -11.34 -7.44 10.72
C ALA A 54 -11.05 -8.94 10.83
N HIS A 55 -11.64 -9.73 9.94
CA HIS A 55 -11.51 -11.19 9.96
C HIS A 55 -10.46 -11.72 9.02
N ASN A 56 -9.88 -10.88 8.17
CA ASN A 56 -8.96 -11.32 7.11
C ASN A 56 -7.98 -10.22 6.72
N CYS A 57 -7.40 -9.54 7.72
CA CYS A 57 -6.40 -8.51 7.43
C CYS A 57 -5.13 -9.15 6.86
N ARG A 58 -4.62 -8.61 5.75
CA ARG A 58 -3.45 -9.17 5.07
C ARG A 58 -2.87 -8.20 4.05
N ILE A 59 -1.61 -8.46 3.69
CA ILE A 59 -0.94 -7.82 2.56
C ILE A 59 -0.27 -8.93 1.74
N ASN A 60 -0.52 -8.96 0.43
CA ASN A 60 0.04 -10.01 -0.44
C ASN A 60 -0.02 -9.60 -1.90
N LEU A 61 0.82 -10.23 -2.71
CA LEU A 61 0.69 -10.12 -4.16
C LEU A 61 -0.44 -11.05 -4.62
N THR A 62 -1.24 -10.58 -5.55
CA THR A 62 -2.36 -11.36 -6.08
C THR A 62 -2.39 -11.32 -7.60
N THR A 63 -2.87 -12.39 -8.20
CA THR A 63 -3.17 -12.43 -9.64
C THR A 63 -4.67 -12.32 -9.90
N ASN A 64 -5.49 -12.41 -8.86
CA ASN A 64 -6.93 -12.32 -8.95
C ASN A 64 -7.38 -10.89 -8.66
N SER A 65 -8.10 -10.28 -9.59
CA SER A 65 -8.67 -8.96 -9.39
C SER A 65 -10.16 -9.07 -9.07
N LYS A 66 -10.61 -8.29 -8.08
CA LYS A 66 -12.04 -8.13 -7.83
C LYS A 66 -12.59 -7.07 -8.77
N PRO A 67 -13.88 -7.11 -9.12
CA PRO A 67 -14.50 -6.04 -9.89
C PRO A 67 -14.37 -4.71 -9.16
N ASN A 68 -14.06 -3.65 -9.90
CA ASN A 68 -14.00 -2.31 -9.34
C ASN A 68 -15.40 -1.70 -9.27
N PRO A 69 -15.72 -0.88 -8.25
CA PRO A 69 -16.96 -0.15 -8.24
C PRO A 69 -17.01 0.85 -9.40
N LEU A 70 -18.21 1.19 -9.85
CA LEU A 70 -18.40 2.16 -10.93
C LEU A 70 -17.86 3.55 -10.55
N VAL A 71 -17.94 3.89 -9.27
CA VAL A 71 -17.44 5.16 -8.74
C VAL A 71 -16.36 4.87 -7.71
N ALA A 72 -15.17 5.48 -7.90
CA ALA A 72 -14.08 5.31 -6.96
C ALA A 72 -14.41 5.98 -5.61
N GLN A 73 -14.06 5.32 -4.51
CA GLN A 73 -14.23 5.88 -3.17
C GLN A 73 -13.24 7.01 -2.91
N ASN A 74 -13.57 7.92 -2.00
CA ASN A 74 -12.75 9.11 -1.71
C ASN A 74 -11.31 8.76 -1.34
N PHE A 75 -11.11 7.75 -0.52
CA PHE A 75 -9.76 7.33 -0.13
C PHE A 75 -8.95 6.87 -1.34
N CYS A 76 -9.55 6.08 -2.22
CA CYS A 76 -8.92 5.63 -3.45
C CYS A 76 -8.53 6.81 -4.34
N MET A 77 -9.41 7.79 -4.48
CA MET A 77 -9.14 8.99 -5.28
C MET A 77 -7.98 9.81 -4.70
N LEU A 78 -7.91 9.93 -3.37
CA LEU A 78 -6.79 10.59 -2.70
C LEU A 78 -5.47 9.86 -2.92
N LEU A 79 -5.48 8.53 -2.82
CA LEU A 79 -4.29 7.73 -3.09
C LEU A 79 -3.84 7.89 -4.55
N ARG A 80 -4.75 7.86 -5.49
CA ARG A 80 -4.43 8.09 -6.91
C ARG A 80 -3.78 9.45 -7.11
N LYS A 81 -4.36 10.49 -6.51
CA LYS A 81 -3.85 11.85 -6.63
C LYS A 81 -2.40 11.97 -6.14
N HIS A 82 -2.06 11.29 -5.05
CA HIS A 82 -0.77 11.46 -4.39
C HIS A 82 0.28 10.42 -4.80
N LEU A 83 -0.12 9.22 -5.21
CA LEU A 83 0.80 8.10 -5.38
C LEU A 83 0.97 7.59 -6.81
N ILE A 84 0.05 7.89 -7.73
CA ILE A 84 0.19 7.46 -9.12
C ILE A 84 1.48 8.02 -9.72
N SER A 85 2.21 7.17 -10.42
CA SER A 85 3.54 7.45 -10.97
C SER A 85 4.65 7.53 -9.93
N GLY A 86 4.33 7.30 -8.66
CA GLY A 86 5.34 7.23 -7.61
C GLY A 86 6.17 5.96 -7.70
N LYS A 87 7.41 6.03 -7.22
CA LYS A 87 8.35 4.92 -7.20
C LYS A 87 8.51 4.41 -5.77
N ILE A 88 8.36 3.10 -5.58
CA ILE A 88 8.56 2.49 -4.27
C ILE A 88 10.05 2.52 -3.94
N SER A 89 10.42 3.24 -2.89
CA SER A 89 11.81 3.40 -2.46
C SER A 89 12.18 2.45 -1.33
N ASN A 90 11.22 2.10 -0.46
CA ASN A 90 11.48 1.18 0.64
C ASN A 90 10.19 0.56 1.16
N ILE A 91 10.31 -0.61 1.77
CA ILE A 91 9.22 -1.30 2.47
C ILE A 91 9.79 -1.76 3.80
N GLU A 92 9.19 -1.31 4.90
CA GLU A 92 9.63 -1.67 6.27
C GLU A 92 8.49 -2.33 7.04
N MET A 93 8.85 -3.28 7.89
CA MET A 93 7.92 -3.89 8.84
C MET A 93 8.40 -3.57 10.25
N TYR A 94 7.49 -3.09 11.09
CA TYR A 94 7.79 -2.76 12.48
C TYR A 94 7.31 -3.87 13.39
N GLY A 95 8.16 -4.86 13.56
CA GLY A 95 8.15 -5.90 14.59
C GLY A 95 6.80 -6.49 14.95
N LEU A 96 6.58 -6.57 16.24
CA LEU A 96 5.38 -7.17 16.84
C LEU A 96 4.13 -6.34 16.64
N GLU A 97 4.25 -5.11 16.17
CA GLU A 97 3.12 -4.21 15.93
C GLU A 97 2.36 -4.55 14.65
N ARG A 98 2.88 -5.46 13.84
CA ARG A 98 2.30 -5.87 12.56
C ARG A 98 1.97 -4.66 11.67
N LEU A 99 2.90 -3.74 11.59
CA LEU A 99 2.79 -2.51 10.85
C LEU A 99 3.75 -2.55 9.68
N VAL A 100 3.25 -2.29 8.47
CA VAL A 100 4.04 -2.21 7.25
C VAL A 100 4.05 -0.76 6.77
N LYS A 101 5.24 -0.24 6.47
CA LYS A 101 5.42 1.10 5.94
C LYS A 101 6.01 0.99 4.55
N ILE A 102 5.33 1.57 3.57
CA ILE A 102 5.79 1.63 2.19
C ILE A 102 6.14 3.08 1.88
N ASP A 103 7.42 3.35 1.63
CA ASP A 103 7.92 4.67 1.25
C ASP A 103 7.87 4.83 -0.27
N ILE A 104 7.29 5.93 -0.73
CA ILE A 104 7.05 6.18 -2.14
C ILE A 104 7.61 7.55 -2.51
N GLU A 105 8.54 7.59 -3.46
CA GLU A 105 9.06 8.83 -4.03
C GLU A 105 8.06 9.40 -5.02
N THR A 106 7.64 10.62 -4.81
CA THR A 106 6.74 11.34 -5.70
C THR A 106 7.37 12.67 -6.11
N ILE A 107 6.87 13.27 -7.18
CA ILE A 107 7.33 14.58 -7.64
C ILE A 107 6.19 15.57 -7.41
N ASN A 108 6.47 16.67 -6.69
CA ASN A 108 5.48 17.70 -6.41
C ASN A 108 5.34 18.69 -7.56
N ASP A 109 4.47 19.69 -7.39
CA ASP A 109 4.19 20.71 -8.41
C ASP A 109 5.41 21.61 -8.70
N PHE A 110 6.39 21.65 -7.79
CA PHE A 110 7.64 22.40 -7.97
C PHE A 110 8.75 21.54 -8.57
N ASN A 111 8.42 20.35 -9.08
CA ASN A 111 9.37 19.39 -9.64
C ASN A 111 10.41 18.89 -8.64
N GLU A 112 10.05 18.86 -7.36
CA GLU A 112 10.89 18.37 -6.29
C GLU A 112 10.46 16.98 -5.85
N ILE A 113 11.42 16.15 -5.43
CA ILE A 113 11.15 14.81 -4.92
C ILE A 113 10.63 14.91 -3.49
N GLU A 114 9.49 14.28 -3.23
CA GLU A 114 8.92 14.12 -1.90
C GLU A 114 8.73 12.65 -1.59
N ILE A 115 8.99 12.26 -0.34
CA ILE A 115 8.70 10.90 0.12
C ILE A 115 7.37 10.92 0.85
N LYS A 116 6.44 10.13 0.37
CA LYS A 116 5.16 9.86 1.05
C LYS A 116 5.18 8.43 1.53
N SER A 117 4.52 8.14 2.62
CA SER A 117 4.53 6.81 3.20
C SER A 117 3.11 6.30 3.39
N LEU A 118 2.90 5.06 2.98
CA LEU A 118 1.65 4.34 3.21
C LEU A 118 1.87 3.44 4.42
N ILE A 119 1.15 3.70 5.50
CA ILE A 119 1.23 2.94 6.75
C ILE A 119 0.05 1.97 6.78
N ILE A 120 0.37 0.69 6.91
CA ILE A 120 -0.63 -0.38 6.94
C ILE A 120 -0.57 -1.06 8.29
N GLU A 121 -1.64 -0.95 9.06
CA GLU A 121 -1.77 -1.56 10.37
C GLU A 121 -2.62 -2.81 10.24
N LEU A 122 -2.03 -3.99 10.47
CA LEU A 122 -2.68 -5.30 10.30
C LEU A 122 -3.05 -5.88 11.67
N MET A 123 -3.96 -5.22 12.38
CA MET A 123 -4.31 -5.55 13.77
C MET A 123 -5.78 -5.98 13.92
N GLY A 124 -6.28 -6.82 13.03
CA GLY A 124 -7.64 -7.31 13.09
C GLY A 124 -8.65 -6.17 12.94
N LYS A 125 -9.57 -6.03 13.91
CA LYS A 125 -10.60 -4.99 13.85
C LYS A 125 -10.08 -3.56 14.02
N HIS A 126 -8.82 -3.39 14.40
CA HIS A 126 -8.16 -2.10 14.50
C HIS A 126 -7.23 -1.83 13.31
N SER A 127 -7.34 -2.62 12.25
CA SER A 127 -6.53 -2.44 11.04
C SER A 127 -6.88 -1.15 10.33
N ASN A 128 -5.87 -0.52 9.72
CA ASN A 128 -6.07 0.74 8.99
C ASN A 128 -5.01 0.92 7.91
N ILE A 129 -5.30 1.81 6.96
CA ILE A 129 -4.35 2.24 5.93
C ILE A 129 -4.29 3.76 6.01
N ILE A 130 -3.10 4.30 6.22
CA ILE A 130 -2.89 5.73 6.43
C ILE A 130 -1.81 6.23 5.49
N LEU A 131 -2.07 7.34 4.81
CA LEU A 131 -1.08 8.02 3.97
C LEU A 131 -0.52 9.22 4.73
N ILE A 132 0.81 9.28 4.88
CA ILE A 132 1.50 10.40 5.51
C ILE A 132 2.49 11.04 4.54
N ASN A 133 2.82 12.31 4.78
CA ASN A 133 3.84 13.02 4.01
C ASN A 133 5.21 12.89 4.69
N ASN A 134 6.24 13.54 4.12
CA ASN A 134 7.60 13.52 4.63
C ASN A 134 7.76 14.17 6.02
N LYS A 135 6.75 14.89 6.50
CA LYS A 135 6.73 15.50 7.83
C LYS A 135 5.90 14.68 8.83
N ASN A 136 5.53 13.45 8.46
CA ASN A 136 4.68 12.54 9.25
C ASN A 136 3.28 13.10 9.53
N ILE A 137 2.78 13.98 8.67
CA ILE A 137 1.42 14.52 8.77
C ILE A 137 0.48 13.62 7.96
N ILE A 138 -0.63 13.22 8.57
CA ILE A 138 -1.63 12.37 7.92
C ILE A 138 -2.30 13.16 6.80
N MET A 139 -2.23 12.63 5.56
CA MET A 139 -2.87 13.21 4.39
C MET A 139 -4.21 12.55 4.08
N ALA A 140 -4.32 11.25 4.38
CA ALA A 140 -5.53 10.48 4.17
C ALA A 140 -5.52 9.25 5.07
N ALA A 141 -6.72 8.79 5.44
CA ALA A 141 -6.91 7.55 6.20
C ALA A 141 -8.18 6.86 5.71
N ASN A 142 -8.12 5.54 5.67
CA ASN A 142 -9.26 4.74 5.23
C ASN A 142 -10.23 4.48 6.39
#